data_3f81dae18e8509dc7e7bc93505d07625
#
_entry.id   3f81dae18e8509dc7e7bc93505d07625
#
_cell.length_a   1.000
_cell.length_b   1.000
_cell.length_c   1.000
_cell.angle_alpha   90.00
_cell.angle_beta   90.00
_cell.angle_gamma   90.00
#
_symmetry.space_group_name_H-M   'P 1'
#
loop_
_entity.id
_entity.type
_entity.pdbx_description
1 polymer ?
#
loop_
_entity_poly.entity_id
_entity_poly.type
_entity_poly.pdbx_seq_one_letter_code
_entity_poly.pdbx_strand_id
1 'polypeptide(L)'
;MSLEKIESDKIWIAYIANMDRDVNYWNQYYLRKEKEIQEPSDFAKFVLPYMETHKKIMDIGCGNGRDSIYFSQNGLEVTGVDASEEAISHLNQYNRKNSMFVCDDFVTCKALYQVQYDYFYSRWTIHAVSEKQEWELLKNVSSAIKKKGLFFIEVRSIKDDLFGKGTKIAKNTYSYNDHFRRFIVKKELEEKLEKLEFEIIYEKEDKGLSKTTVSDPVLIRIIARKR
;
A
#
# COMPACT_ATOMS: atom_id res chain seq x y z
N MET A 1 -12.83 36.12 -6.70
CA MET A 1 -12.36 34.72 -6.54
C MET A 1 -11.09 34.61 -7.40
N SER A 2 -9.94 34.34 -6.80
CA SER A 2 -8.66 34.35 -7.52
C SER A 2 -8.57 33.17 -8.48
N LEU A 3 -7.86 33.34 -9.60
CA LEU A 3 -7.60 32.28 -10.58
C LEU A 3 -6.97 31.02 -9.92
N GLU A 4 -6.09 31.21 -8.93
CA GLU A 4 -5.48 30.14 -8.13
C GLU A 4 -6.51 29.30 -7.36
N LYS A 5 -7.59 29.92 -6.85
CA LYS A 5 -8.65 29.20 -6.14
C LYS A 5 -9.50 28.36 -7.10
N ILE A 6 -9.76 28.88 -8.31
CA ILE A 6 -10.50 28.14 -9.35
C ILE A 6 -9.69 26.95 -9.88
N GLU A 7 -8.38 27.10 -10.01
CA GLU A 7 -7.48 26.01 -10.42
C GLU A 7 -7.34 24.93 -9.34
N SER A 8 -7.24 25.35 -8.06
CA SER A 8 -7.22 24.42 -6.92
C SER A 8 -8.55 23.66 -6.77
N ASP A 9 -9.70 24.32 -7.00
CA ASP A 9 -11.01 23.67 -6.93
C ASP A 9 -11.23 22.68 -8.09
N LYS A 10 -10.74 22.97 -9.30
CA LYS A 10 -10.76 22.06 -10.44
C LYS A 10 -9.86 20.84 -10.21
N ILE A 11 -8.67 21.03 -9.64
CA ILE A 11 -7.76 19.95 -9.26
C ILE A 11 -8.39 19.10 -8.17
N TRP A 12 -9.08 19.69 -7.20
CA TRP A 12 -9.79 19.00 -6.12
C TRP A 12 -10.96 18.14 -6.64
N ILE A 13 -11.78 18.70 -7.55
CA ILE A 13 -12.90 17.97 -8.17
C ILE A 13 -12.39 16.82 -9.03
N ALA A 14 -11.35 17.04 -9.83
CA ALA A 14 -10.72 16.00 -10.62
C ALA A 14 -10.08 14.90 -9.74
N TYR A 15 -9.57 15.29 -8.57
CA TYR A 15 -8.96 14.39 -7.59
C TYR A 15 -10.02 13.51 -6.91
N ILE A 16 -11.13 14.06 -6.42
CA ILE A 16 -12.25 13.31 -5.83
C ILE A 16 -12.84 12.34 -6.87
N ALA A 17 -13.08 12.81 -8.10
CA ALA A 17 -13.57 11.98 -9.19
C ALA A 17 -12.60 10.83 -9.57
N ASN A 18 -11.30 11.01 -9.36
CA ASN A 18 -10.31 9.95 -9.57
C ASN A 18 -10.26 8.95 -8.41
N MET A 19 -10.48 9.37 -7.15
CA MET A 19 -10.57 8.45 -6.02
C MET A 19 -11.76 7.50 -6.14
N ASP A 20 -12.94 8.02 -6.49
CA ASP A 20 -14.13 7.18 -6.73
C ASP A 20 -13.91 6.23 -7.93
N ARG A 21 -13.18 6.67 -8.95
CA ARG A 21 -12.79 5.82 -10.09
C ARG A 21 -11.79 4.74 -9.69
N ASP A 22 -10.85 5.03 -8.80
CA ASP A 22 -9.87 4.03 -8.33
C ASP A 22 -10.52 2.94 -7.48
N VAL A 23 -11.44 3.27 -6.58
CA VAL A 23 -12.22 2.27 -5.83
C VAL A 23 -13.05 1.41 -6.80
N ASN A 24 -13.73 2.05 -7.76
CA ASN A 24 -14.49 1.34 -8.79
C ASN A 24 -13.58 0.47 -9.68
N TYR A 25 -12.40 0.96 -10.05
CA TYR A 25 -11.41 0.16 -10.81
C TYR A 25 -11.02 -1.11 -10.04
N TRP A 26 -10.70 -0.99 -8.74
CA TRP A 26 -10.30 -2.13 -7.92
C TRP A 26 -11.45 -3.10 -7.66
N ASN A 27 -12.67 -2.61 -7.43
CA ASN A 27 -13.87 -3.46 -7.34
C ASN A 27 -14.06 -4.26 -8.65
N GLN A 28 -14.00 -3.62 -9.81
CA GLN A 28 -14.09 -4.30 -11.10
C GLN A 28 -12.92 -5.27 -11.35
N TYR A 29 -11.73 -4.94 -10.91
CA TYR A 29 -10.57 -5.81 -10.99
C TYR A 29 -10.78 -7.10 -10.18
N TYR A 30 -11.22 -6.99 -8.92
CA TYR A 30 -11.46 -8.15 -8.06
C TYR A 30 -12.69 -8.97 -8.44
N LEU A 31 -13.72 -8.36 -9.03
CA LEU A 31 -14.86 -9.08 -9.63
C LEU A 31 -14.44 -10.02 -10.75
N ARG A 32 -13.47 -9.59 -11.58
CA ARG A 32 -13.00 -10.34 -12.76
C ARG A 32 -11.90 -11.35 -12.45
N LYS A 33 -11.24 -11.21 -11.32
CA LYS A 33 -10.12 -12.06 -10.95
C LYS A 33 -10.62 -13.37 -10.37
N GLU A 34 -9.91 -14.46 -10.69
CA GLU A 34 -10.18 -15.77 -10.10
C GLU A 34 -10.17 -15.67 -8.58
N LYS A 35 -11.20 -16.24 -7.96
CA LYS A 35 -11.40 -16.22 -6.50
C LYS A 35 -10.46 -17.19 -5.76
N GLU A 36 -9.57 -17.86 -6.45
CA GLU A 36 -8.58 -18.74 -5.85
C GLU A 36 -7.51 -17.95 -5.09
N ILE A 37 -7.09 -18.50 -3.96
CA ILE A 37 -5.98 -17.94 -3.16
C ILE A 37 -4.71 -18.08 -3.99
N GLN A 38 -4.15 -16.95 -4.39
CA GLN A 38 -2.91 -16.92 -5.14
C GLN A 38 -1.70 -17.19 -4.22
N GLU A 39 -0.61 -17.69 -4.83
CA GLU A 39 0.68 -17.78 -4.16
C GLU A 39 1.09 -16.42 -3.57
N PRO A 40 1.72 -16.40 -2.37
CA PRO A 40 2.19 -15.17 -1.76
C PRO A 40 3.18 -14.45 -2.68
N SER A 41 3.23 -13.12 -2.57
CA SER A 41 4.15 -12.32 -3.37
C SER A 41 5.62 -12.60 -2.99
N ASP A 42 6.53 -12.31 -3.92
CA ASP A 42 7.97 -12.37 -3.65
C ASP A 42 8.37 -11.43 -2.51
N PHE A 43 7.63 -10.32 -2.35
CA PHE A 43 7.87 -9.40 -1.25
C PHE A 43 7.43 -9.98 0.10
N ALA A 44 6.27 -10.63 0.16
CA ALA A 44 5.82 -11.30 1.39
C ALA A 44 6.78 -12.41 1.82
N LYS A 45 7.25 -13.23 0.86
CA LYS A 45 8.28 -14.27 1.12
C LYS A 45 9.60 -13.66 1.60
N PHE A 46 10.01 -12.53 1.00
CA PHE A 46 11.24 -11.83 1.36
C PHE A 46 11.21 -11.26 2.79
N VAL A 47 10.07 -10.69 3.22
CA VAL A 47 9.99 -10.04 4.54
C VAL A 47 9.66 -10.99 5.68
N LEU A 48 9.07 -12.16 5.43
CA LEU A 48 8.70 -13.12 6.47
C LEU A 48 9.84 -13.47 7.45
N PRO A 49 11.11 -13.68 7.00
CA PRO A 49 12.22 -13.96 7.92
C PRO A 49 12.55 -12.85 8.92
N TYR A 50 12.04 -11.64 8.74
CA TYR A 50 12.18 -10.52 9.67
C TYR A 50 11.08 -10.49 10.75
N MET A 51 10.12 -11.41 10.70
CA MET A 51 8.95 -11.45 11.56
C MET A 51 9.01 -12.61 12.54
N GLU A 52 8.44 -12.39 13.72
CA GLU A 52 8.26 -13.43 14.76
C GLU A 52 6.80 -13.86 14.80
N THR A 53 6.55 -15.14 15.12
CA THR A 53 5.19 -15.66 15.31
C THR A 53 4.47 -14.97 16.48
N HIS A 54 3.13 -15.00 16.48
CA HIS A 54 2.26 -14.40 17.51
C HIS A 54 2.41 -12.86 17.63
N LYS A 55 2.96 -12.21 16.61
CA LYS A 55 3.03 -10.74 16.51
C LYS A 55 1.90 -10.24 15.63
N LYS A 56 1.52 -8.97 15.87
CA LYS A 56 0.46 -8.29 15.12
C LYS A 56 1.02 -7.59 13.91
N ILE A 57 0.42 -7.85 12.76
CA ILE A 57 0.73 -7.17 11.49
C ILE A 57 -0.51 -6.53 10.90
N MET A 58 -0.38 -5.29 10.39
CA MET A 58 -1.38 -4.66 9.54
C MET A 58 -0.91 -4.69 8.08
N ASP A 59 -1.71 -5.30 7.21
CA ASP A 59 -1.53 -5.31 5.76
C ASP A 59 -2.36 -4.19 5.13
N ILE A 60 -1.69 -3.14 4.67
CA ILE A 60 -2.29 -1.91 4.13
C ILE A 60 -2.54 -2.09 2.64
N GLY A 61 -3.82 -2.10 2.22
CA GLY A 61 -4.22 -2.40 0.85
C GLY A 61 -4.05 -3.88 0.55
N CYS A 62 -4.67 -4.74 1.39
CA CYS A 62 -4.48 -6.19 1.35
C CYS A 62 -5.06 -6.87 0.09
N GLY A 63 -5.94 -6.19 -0.66
CA GLY A 63 -6.59 -6.72 -1.84
C GLY A 63 -7.30 -8.05 -1.60
N ASN A 64 -7.00 -9.07 -2.41
CA ASN A 64 -7.55 -10.42 -2.27
C ASN A 64 -6.96 -11.22 -1.09
N GLY A 65 -6.13 -10.59 -0.25
CA GLY A 65 -5.62 -11.15 1.00
C GLY A 65 -4.52 -12.21 0.85
N ARG A 66 -3.95 -12.42 -0.35
CA ARG A 66 -2.95 -13.48 -0.56
C ARG A 66 -1.75 -13.40 0.37
N ASP A 67 -1.21 -12.18 0.60
CA ASP A 67 -0.06 -11.95 1.47
C ASP A 67 -0.50 -11.99 2.95
N SER A 68 -1.66 -11.41 3.28
CA SER A 68 -2.30 -11.50 4.61
C SER A 68 -2.51 -12.94 5.05
N ILE A 69 -3.06 -13.79 4.16
CA ILE A 69 -3.30 -15.20 4.42
C ILE A 69 -1.98 -15.93 4.66
N TYR A 70 -0.97 -15.65 3.84
CA TYR A 70 0.36 -16.22 4.00
C TYR A 70 0.97 -15.86 5.37
N PHE A 71 0.88 -14.61 5.81
CA PHE A 71 1.34 -14.20 7.15
C PHE A 71 0.57 -14.90 8.26
N SER A 72 -0.75 -15.00 8.15
CA SER A 72 -1.58 -15.72 9.13
C SER A 72 -1.23 -17.20 9.23
N GLN A 73 -0.99 -17.88 8.10
CA GLN A 73 -0.55 -19.27 8.04
C GLN A 73 0.85 -19.48 8.67
N ASN A 74 1.67 -18.43 8.69
CA ASN A 74 2.97 -18.42 9.35
C ASN A 74 2.93 -17.90 10.79
N GLY A 75 1.74 -17.87 11.40
CA GLY A 75 1.55 -17.66 12.84
C GLY A 75 1.47 -16.20 13.28
N LEU A 76 1.28 -15.24 12.36
CA LEU A 76 1.03 -13.84 12.72
C LEU A 76 -0.47 -13.58 12.97
N GLU A 77 -0.77 -12.56 13.77
CA GLU A 77 -2.11 -12.01 13.94
C GLU A 77 -2.29 -10.87 12.93
N VAL A 78 -3.11 -11.11 11.89
CA VAL A 78 -3.20 -10.22 10.72
C VAL A 78 -4.46 -9.36 10.77
N THR A 79 -4.30 -8.05 10.55
CA THR A 79 -5.38 -7.14 10.18
C THR A 79 -5.13 -6.68 8.75
N GLY A 80 -5.94 -7.14 7.79
CA GLY A 80 -5.91 -6.67 6.41
C GLY A 80 -6.96 -5.58 6.19
N VAL A 81 -6.57 -4.48 5.53
CA VAL A 81 -7.50 -3.40 5.18
C VAL A 81 -7.40 -3.09 3.69
N ASP A 82 -8.56 -2.94 3.04
CA ASP A 82 -8.66 -2.52 1.64
C ASP A 82 -9.96 -1.75 1.42
N ALA A 83 -9.94 -0.79 0.49
CA ALA A 83 -11.12 -0.02 0.13
C ALA A 83 -12.09 -0.78 -0.79
N SER A 84 -11.67 -1.91 -1.37
CA SER A 84 -12.51 -2.73 -2.24
C SER A 84 -13.47 -3.62 -1.43
N GLU A 85 -14.75 -3.29 -1.50
CA GLU A 85 -15.81 -4.11 -0.90
C GLU A 85 -15.82 -5.54 -1.46
N GLU A 86 -15.59 -5.70 -2.77
CA GLU A 86 -15.55 -7.01 -3.42
C GLU A 86 -14.43 -7.90 -2.90
N ALA A 87 -13.23 -7.32 -2.73
CA ALA A 87 -12.09 -8.05 -2.18
C ALA A 87 -12.35 -8.51 -0.74
N ILE A 88 -12.83 -7.60 0.11
CA ILE A 88 -13.04 -7.86 1.53
C ILE A 88 -14.25 -8.77 1.78
N SER A 89 -15.37 -8.57 1.05
CA SER A 89 -16.54 -9.46 1.15
C SER A 89 -16.19 -10.91 0.84
N HIS A 90 -15.35 -11.13 -0.17
CA HIS A 90 -14.87 -12.48 -0.48
C HIS A 90 -14.01 -13.07 0.63
N LEU A 91 -13.09 -12.30 1.22
CA LEU A 91 -12.24 -12.76 2.31
C LEU A 91 -13.04 -13.11 3.57
N ASN A 92 -14.07 -12.33 3.88
CA ASN A 92 -14.92 -12.51 5.05
C ASN A 92 -15.92 -13.69 4.94
N GLN A 93 -16.09 -14.29 3.73
CA GLN A 93 -16.83 -15.55 3.58
C GLN A 93 -16.15 -16.74 4.26
N TYR A 94 -14.85 -16.63 4.51
CA TYR A 94 -14.06 -17.68 5.12
C TYR A 94 -13.62 -17.27 6.52
N ASN A 95 -14.09 -18.00 7.53
CA ASN A 95 -13.62 -17.80 8.91
C ASN A 95 -12.17 -18.29 9.02
N ARG A 96 -11.23 -17.36 9.00
CA ARG A 96 -9.78 -17.64 9.06
C ARG A 96 -9.24 -17.33 10.44
N LYS A 97 -8.60 -18.32 11.05
CA LYS A 97 -7.93 -18.14 12.32
C LYS A 97 -6.81 -17.11 12.19
N ASN A 98 -6.69 -16.21 13.18
CA ASN A 98 -5.64 -15.20 13.27
C ASN A 98 -5.65 -14.14 12.14
N SER A 99 -6.77 -13.96 11.44
CA SER A 99 -6.88 -12.86 10.45
C SER A 99 -8.25 -12.18 10.54
N MET A 100 -8.25 -10.86 10.39
CA MET A 100 -9.41 -9.99 10.30
C MET A 100 -9.26 -9.11 9.06
N PHE A 101 -10.34 -8.97 8.29
CA PHE A 101 -10.35 -8.14 7.09
C PHE A 101 -11.40 -7.05 7.19
N VAL A 102 -10.99 -5.80 6.92
CA VAL A 102 -11.82 -4.60 7.09
C VAL A 102 -11.88 -3.85 5.76
N CYS A 103 -13.12 -3.60 5.29
CA CYS A 103 -13.37 -2.72 4.15
C CYS A 103 -13.38 -1.28 4.65
N ASP A 104 -12.31 -0.54 4.40
CA ASP A 104 -12.18 0.87 4.78
C ASP A 104 -11.05 1.56 4.01
N ASP A 105 -11.03 2.89 4.04
CA ASP A 105 -9.89 3.67 3.53
C ASP A 105 -8.71 3.57 4.52
N PHE A 106 -7.68 2.85 4.12
CA PHE A 106 -6.48 2.63 4.93
C PHE A 106 -5.73 3.92 5.31
N VAL A 107 -6.00 5.06 4.66
CA VAL A 107 -5.39 6.35 5.03
C VAL A 107 -6.15 7.01 6.18
N THR A 108 -7.48 7.00 6.13
CA THR A 108 -8.33 7.80 7.04
C THR A 108 -8.96 6.99 8.16
N CYS A 109 -8.97 5.67 8.08
CA CYS A 109 -9.54 4.80 9.10
C CYS A 109 -8.75 4.82 10.41
N LYS A 110 -9.02 5.84 11.22
CA LYS A 110 -8.32 6.06 12.51
C LYS A 110 -8.49 4.91 13.50
N ALA A 111 -9.60 4.17 13.45
CA ALA A 111 -9.87 3.06 14.37
C ALA A 111 -8.82 1.96 14.25
N LEU A 112 -8.32 1.68 13.06
CA LEU A 112 -7.28 0.69 12.83
C LEU A 112 -5.92 1.09 13.43
N TYR A 113 -5.67 2.39 13.56
CA TYR A 113 -4.42 2.92 14.12
C TYR A 113 -4.47 3.16 15.64
N GLN A 114 -5.57 2.83 16.30
CA GLN A 114 -5.68 2.83 17.77
C GLN A 114 -5.05 1.59 18.41
N VAL A 115 -4.80 0.54 17.63
CA VAL A 115 -4.13 -0.69 18.06
C VAL A 115 -2.63 -0.56 17.79
N GLN A 116 -1.81 -1.07 18.70
CA GLN A 116 -0.36 -1.12 18.53
C GLN A 116 0.03 -2.39 17.77
N TYR A 117 0.72 -2.21 16.62
CA TYR A 117 1.21 -3.29 15.77
C TYR A 117 2.72 -3.49 15.93
N ASP A 118 3.17 -4.73 15.80
CA ASP A 118 4.58 -5.06 15.72
C ASP A 118 5.12 -4.79 14.30
N TYR A 119 4.25 -4.99 13.29
CA TYR A 119 4.58 -4.85 11.88
C TYR A 119 3.52 -4.12 11.09
N PHE A 120 3.96 -3.33 10.09
CA PHE A 120 3.14 -2.83 9.00
C PHE A 120 3.69 -3.33 7.68
N TYR A 121 2.81 -3.69 6.77
CA TYR A 121 3.13 -4.15 5.43
C TYR A 121 2.34 -3.36 4.40
N SER A 122 3.01 -2.85 3.38
CA SER A 122 2.39 -2.10 2.28
C SER A 122 3.06 -2.48 0.97
N ARG A 123 2.31 -3.18 0.15
CA ARG A 123 2.79 -3.60 -1.16
C ARG A 123 1.90 -3.02 -2.26
N TRP A 124 2.51 -2.17 -3.09
CA TRP A 124 1.84 -1.52 -4.23
C TRP A 124 0.64 -0.64 -3.84
N THR A 125 0.63 -0.14 -2.62
CA THR A 125 -0.47 0.66 -2.05
C THR A 125 -0.13 2.15 -2.00
N ILE A 126 1.05 2.52 -1.49
CA ILE A 126 1.46 3.93 -1.34
C ILE A 126 1.48 4.68 -2.67
N HIS A 127 1.74 4.02 -3.79
CA HIS A 127 1.70 4.64 -5.10
C HIS A 127 0.28 4.80 -5.69
N ALA A 128 -0.74 4.25 -5.04
CA ALA A 128 -2.14 4.44 -5.42
C ALA A 128 -2.79 5.65 -4.75
N VAL A 129 -2.09 6.35 -3.85
CA VAL A 129 -2.60 7.52 -3.14
C VAL A 129 -1.81 8.78 -3.47
N SER A 130 -2.38 9.96 -3.22
CA SER A 130 -1.69 11.24 -3.40
C SER A 130 -0.53 11.42 -2.42
N GLU A 131 0.36 12.37 -2.70
CA GLU A 131 1.47 12.69 -1.78
C GLU A 131 0.98 13.16 -0.40
N LYS A 132 -0.13 13.87 -0.34
CA LYS A 132 -0.75 14.30 0.92
C LYS A 132 -1.26 13.10 1.72
N GLN A 133 -1.93 12.16 1.06
CA GLN A 133 -2.43 10.95 1.70
C GLN A 133 -1.29 10.01 2.11
N GLU A 134 -0.23 9.89 1.30
CA GLU A 134 0.98 9.16 1.71
C GLU A 134 1.52 9.72 3.03
N TRP A 135 1.68 11.05 3.13
CA TRP A 135 2.19 11.67 4.36
C TRP A 135 1.28 11.41 5.57
N GLU A 136 -0.05 11.44 5.38
CA GLU A 136 -1.02 11.11 6.42
C GLU A 136 -0.90 9.63 6.84
N LEU A 137 -0.85 8.72 5.86
CA LEU A 137 -0.64 7.29 6.11
C LEU A 137 0.64 7.02 6.89
N LEU A 138 1.77 7.60 6.48
CA LEU A 138 3.05 7.43 7.15
C LEU A 138 3.01 7.92 8.61
N LYS A 139 2.33 9.03 8.90
CA LYS A 139 2.12 9.52 10.27
C LYS A 139 1.26 8.55 11.10
N ASN A 140 0.17 8.03 10.51
CA ASN A 140 -0.71 7.08 11.19
C ASN A 140 0.05 5.79 11.52
N VAL A 141 0.82 5.25 10.57
CA VAL A 141 1.71 4.10 10.81
C VAL A 141 2.72 4.39 11.91
N SER A 142 3.38 5.56 11.86
CA SER A 142 4.37 5.95 12.88
C SER A 142 3.78 6.04 14.29
N SER A 143 2.50 6.41 14.42
CA SER A 143 1.82 6.49 15.71
C SER A 143 1.37 5.14 16.26
N ALA A 144 1.06 4.19 15.37
CA ALA A 144 0.49 2.89 15.71
C ALA A 144 1.51 1.74 15.72
N ILE A 145 2.70 1.96 15.23
CA ILE A 145 3.77 0.95 15.27
C ILE A 145 4.49 0.98 16.63
N LYS A 146 4.74 -0.20 17.19
CA LYS A 146 5.51 -0.33 18.43
C LYS A 146 6.96 0.12 18.22
N LYS A 147 7.60 0.55 19.31
CA LYS A 147 9.07 0.77 19.33
C LYS A 147 9.77 -0.52 18.88
N LYS A 148 10.77 -0.38 18.01
CA LYS A 148 11.47 -1.47 17.28
C LYS A 148 10.61 -2.27 16.30
N GLY A 149 9.33 -1.93 16.13
CA GLY A 149 8.48 -2.52 15.09
C GLY A 149 8.98 -2.21 13.68
N LEU A 150 8.62 -3.04 12.70
CA LEU A 150 9.10 -2.93 11.32
C LEU A 150 7.99 -2.52 10.37
N PHE A 151 8.30 -1.59 9.49
CA PHE A 151 7.45 -1.21 8.38
C PHE A 151 8.08 -1.67 7.06
N PHE A 152 7.37 -2.53 6.34
CA PHE A 152 7.77 -3.12 5.08
C PHE A 152 7.05 -2.42 3.93
N ILE A 153 7.80 -1.88 2.99
CA ILE A 153 7.26 -1.09 1.88
C ILE A 153 7.79 -1.62 0.55
N GLU A 154 6.88 -1.88 -0.41
CA GLU A 154 7.22 -2.12 -1.82
C GLU A 154 6.36 -1.22 -2.70
N VAL A 155 6.99 -0.33 -3.48
CA VAL A 155 6.32 0.68 -4.32
C VAL A 155 7.01 0.86 -5.67
N ARG A 156 6.30 1.41 -6.68
CA ARG A 156 6.88 1.76 -7.97
C ARG A 156 7.78 2.98 -7.88
N SER A 157 8.96 2.86 -8.48
CA SER A 157 9.94 3.94 -8.62
C SER A 157 9.61 4.88 -9.78
N ILE A 158 10.11 6.13 -9.71
CA ILE A 158 10.18 7.03 -10.87
C ILE A 158 11.07 6.49 -12.01
N LYS A 159 11.89 5.47 -11.75
CA LYS A 159 12.71 4.77 -12.75
C LYS A 159 11.97 3.66 -13.49
N ASP A 160 10.71 3.42 -13.14
CA ASP A 160 9.87 2.41 -13.81
C ASP A 160 9.57 2.80 -15.26
N ASP A 161 9.50 1.81 -16.14
CA ASP A 161 9.26 2.00 -17.58
C ASP A 161 7.87 2.62 -17.89
N LEU A 162 6.95 2.61 -16.94
CA LEU A 162 5.64 3.28 -17.03
C LEU A 162 5.67 4.75 -16.62
N PHE A 163 6.76 5.24 -16.02
CA PHE A 163 6.87 6.65 -15.65
C PHE A 163 6.77 7.54 -16.89
N GLY A 164 5.94 8.55 -16.84
CA GLY A 164 5.72 9.47 -17.96
C GLY A 164 4.72 8.96 -19.02
N LYS A 165 4.21 7.73 -18.92
CA LYS A 165 3.18 7.21 -19.85
C LYS A 165 1.79 7.62 -19.43
N GLY A 166 0.95 7.95 -20.41
CA GLY A 166 -0.43 8.40 -20.24
C GLY A 166 -0.56 9.89 -19.94
N THR A 167 -1.68 10.27 -19.33
CA THR A 167 -1.99 11.67 -19.01
C THR A 167 -1.42 12.05 -17.64
N LYS A 168 -0.59 13.09 -17.61
CA LYS A 168 -0.04 13.63 -16.35
C LYS A 168 -1.15 14.29 -15.53
N ILE A 169 -1.34 13.85 -14.29
CA ILE A 169 -2.37 14.35 -13.37
C ILE A 169 -1.76 15.30 -12.32
N ALA A 170 -0.58 14.95 -11.77
CA ALA A 170 0.13 15.72 -10.75
C ALA A 170 1.65 15.45 -10.82
N LYS A 171 2.41 15.93 -9.84
CA LYS A 171 3.85 15.58 -9.69
C LYS A 171 3.99 14.06 -9.64
N ASN A 172 4.81 13.51 -10.53
CA ASN A 172 5.10 12.07 -10.63
C ASN A 172 3.87 11.14 -10.73
N THR A 173 2.74 11.68 -11.18
CA THR A 173 1.44 11.00 -11.18
C THR A 173 0.83 11.00 -12.57
N TYR A 174 0.43 9.83 -13.05
CA TYR A 174 -0.11 9.64 -14.39
C TYR A 174 -1.33 8.72 -14.37
N SER A 175 -2.30 8.99 -15.25
CA SER A 175 -3.39 8.06 -15.59
C SER A 175 -3.04 7.36 -16.90
N TYR A 176 -2.94 6.05 -16.87
CA TYR A 176 -2.65 5.21 -18.02
C TYR A 176 -3.50 3.94 -17.96
N ASN A 177 -4.24 3.64 -19.04
CA ASN A 177 -5.23 2.57 -19.10
C ASN A 177 -6.25 2.63 -17.94
N ASP A 178 -6.85 3.81 -17.75
CA ASP A 178 -7.83 4.13 -16.71
C ASP A 178 -7.39 3.82 -15.27
N HIS A 179 -6.10 3.68 -15.07
CA HIS A 179 -5.52 3.45 -13.77
C HIS A 179 -4.57 4.57 -13.37
N PHE A 180 -4.80 5.12 -12.18
CA PHE A 180 -3.99 6.15 -11.54
C PHE A 180 -2.75 5.53 -10.90
N ARG A 181 -1.57 6.10 -11.17
CA ARG A 181 -0.31 5.68 -10.54
C ARG A 181 0.56 6.88 -10.24
N ARG A 182 1.00 6.96 -9.01
CA ARG A 182 2.06 7.86 -8.60
C ARG A 182 3.36 7.07 -8.48
N PHE A 183 4.43 7.61 -9.01
CA PHE A 183 5.75 7.01 -8.96
C PHE A 183 6.58 7.67 -7.88
N ILE A 184 7.26 6.89 -7.07
CA ILE A 184 7.92 7.33 -5.84
C ILE A 184 9.39 7.65 -6.12
N VAL A 185 9.86 8.77 -5.55
CA VAL A 185 11.28 9.10 -5.45
C VAL A 185 11.81 8.45 -4.17
N LYS A 186 12.74 7.48 -4.30
CA LYS A 186 13.27 6.73 -3.16
C LYS A 186 13.74 7.65 -2.04
N LYS A 187 14.57 8.64 -2.36
CA LYS A 187 15.12 9.59 -1.39
C LYS A 187 14.04 10.41 -0.66
N GLU A 188 12.99 10.87 -1.35
CA GLU A 188 11.89 11.61 -0.72
C GLU A 188 11.12 10.73 0.28
N LEU A 189 10.93 9.43 -0.02
CA LEU A 189 10.30 8.48 0.89
C LEU A 189 11.17 8.19 2.12
N GLU A 190 12.47 7.99 1.93
CA GLU A 190 13.44 7.80 3.02
C GLU A 190 13.44 8.99 3.97
N GLU A 191 13.55 10.21 3.46
CA GLU A 191 13.53 11.45 4.25
C GLU A 191 12.20 11.61 5.04
N LYS A 192 11.06 11.18 4.48
CA LYS A 192 9.77 11.18 5.18
C LYS A 192 9.76 10.18 6.34
N LEU A 193 10.30 8.98 6.11
CA LEU A 193 10.40 7.94 7.15
C LEU A 193 11.35 8.37 8.27
N GLU A 194 12.50 8.94 7.96
CA GLU A 194 13.46 9.44 8.94
C GLU A 194 12.86 10.57 9.81
N LYS A 195 12.10 11.52 9.21
CA LYS A 195 11.37 12.56 9.94
C LYS A 195 10.32 11.99 10.91
N LEU A 196 9.84 10.80 10.67
CA LEU A 196 8.88 10.08 11.51
C LEU A 196 9.57 9.08 12.47
N GLU A 197 10.88 9.26 12.71
CA GLU A 197 11.70 8.47 13.62
C GLU A 197 11.83 6.99 13.21
N PHE A 198 11.84 6.72 11.90
CA PHE A 198 12.25 5.42 11.40
C PHE A 198 13.74 5.41 11.04
N GLU A 199 14.38 4.28 11.28
CA GLU A 199 15.70 3.93 10.79
C GLU A 199 15.56 2.99 9.59
N ILE A 200 16.14 3.31 8.46
CA ILE A 200 16.15 2.43 7.29
C ILE A 200 17.17 1.32 7.54
N ILE A 201 16.72 0.07 7.65
CA ILE A 201 17.59 -1.09 7.90
C ILE A 201 17.81 -1.94 6.64
N TYR A 202 17.00 -1.73 5.61
CA TYR A 202 17.16 -2.31 4.28
C TYR A 202 16.54 -1.38 3.26
N GLU A 203 17.21 -1.22 2.12
CA GLU A 203 16.67 -0.53 0.96
C GLU A 203 17.19 -1.17 -0.35
N LYS A 204 16.35 -1.21 -1.35
CA LYS A 204 16.73 -1.58 -2.71
C LYS A 204 15.80 -0.89 -3.72
N GLU A 205 16.35 -0.44 -4.84
CA GLU A 205 15.61 0.09 -5.98
C GLU A 205 16.12 -0.57 -7.25
N ASP A 206 15.34 -1.51 -7.82
CA ASP A 206 15.77 -2.33 -8.95
C ASP A 206 14.59 -2.98 -9.68
N LYS A 207 14.87 -3.58 -10.84
CA LYS A 207 14.05 -4.61 -11.51
C LYS A 207 14.24 -5.96 -10.83
N GLY A 208 13.41 -6.95 -11.18
CA GLY A 208 13.50 -8.33 -10.66
C GLY A 208 13.04 -8.52 -9.21
N LEU A 209 12.51 -7.48 -8.55
CA LEU A 209 12.05 -7.56 -7.17
C LEU A 209 10.68 -8.25 -7.06
N SER A 210 9.75 -7.94 -7.97
CA SER A 210 8.42 -8.56 -8.05
C SER A 210 8.02 -8.69 -9.52
N LYS A 211 8.65 -9.63 -10.19
CA LYS A 211 8.39 -9.92 -11.60
C LYS A 211 7.02 -10.54 -11.79
N THR A 212 6.27 -10.04 -12.75
CA THR A 212 5.00 -10.62 -13.20
C THR A 212 5.17 -11.30 -14.55
N THR A 213 4.18 -12.05 -15.00
CA THR A 213 4.19 -12.67 -16.35
C THR A 213 4.23 -11.65 -17.48
N VAL A 214 3.82 -10.40 -17.22
CA VAL A 214 3.66 -9.34 -18.24
C VAL A 214 4.60 -8.15 -18.04
N SER A 215 5.29 -8.04 -16.90
CA SER A 215 6.15 -6.88 -16.61
C SER A 215 7.18 -7.19 -15.53
N ASP A 216 8.29 -6.46 -15.59
CA ASP A 216 9.35 -6.44 -14.59
C ASP A 216 9.59 -4.99 -14.15
N PRO A 217 8.73 -4.46 -13.25
CA PRO A 217 8.77 -3.06 -12.84
C PRO A 217 10.02 -2.72 -12.04
N VAL A 218 10.49 -1.47 -12.16
CA VAL A 218 11.46 -0.94 -11.20
C VAL A 218 10.72 -0.59 -9.91
N LEU A 219 11.04 -1.30 -8.84
CA LEU A 219 10.44 -1.14 -7.52
C LEU A 219 11.44 -0.62 -6.50
N ILE A 220 10.92 0.05 -5.49
CA ILE A 220 11.63 0.40 -4.27
C ILE A 220 11.12 -0.55 -3.19
N ARG A 221 12.05 -1.25 -2.51
CA ARG A 221 11.82 -1.98 -1.27
C ARG A 221 12.50 -1.27 -0.13
N ILE A 222 11.78 -1.04 0.95
CA ILE A 222 12.30 -0.48 2.20
C ILE A 222 11.83 -1.34 3.37
N ILE A 223 12.75 -1.63 4.30
CA ILE A 223 12.42 -2.07 5.65
C ILE A 223 12.86 -0.97 6.60
N ALA A 224 11.90 -0.38 7.30
CA ALA A 224 12.11 0.71 8.22
C ALA A 224 11.76 0.27 9.64
N ARG A 225 12.65 0.52 10.61
CA ARG A 225 12.49 0.18 12.02
C ARG A 225 12.14 1.42 12.82
N LYS A 226 11.05 1.38 13.62
CA LYS A 226 10.69 2.46 14.53
C LYS A 226 11.73 2.57 15.68
N ARG A 227 12.23 3.77 15.90
CA ARG A 227 13.19 4.09 17.00
C ARG A 227 12.55 4.08 18.38
#